data_528cb6fd8e0f54d59590da3f4706a723
#
_entry.id   528cb6fd8e0f54d59590da3f4706a723
#
_cell.length_a   1.000
_cell.length_b   1.000
_cell.length_c   1.000
_cell.angle_alpha   90.00
_cell.angle_beta   90.00
_cell.angle_gamma   90.00
#
_symmetry.space_group_name_H-M   'P 1'
#
loop_
_entity.id
_entity.type
_entity.pdbx_description
1 polymer ?
#
loop_
_entity_poly.entity_id
_entity_poly.type
_entity_poly.pdbx_seq_one_letter_code
_entity_poly.pdbx_strand_id
1 'polypeptide(L)'
;MRINISGGLIETTPNKKVLESIGDHIDHPNPNPATPRFAATVMLVRDSKTNPTKYQITDGEMPEEFPTGQEIEVFMLRRVKSMAFVPDAVVFPGGRVDDRDSNPSLPWVGPTPAQWAEYMSVTEDIARRVVVAAAREVFEECGVLLAGPSEDSLVNDLSDLTYQDDRAALVAHELSFADMLIKRGLVLRTDLLGLVSNWCTPEFEPKRYDTFFFSALMPEGQKADDKTSESQISDWVTPAYAIRESDRGHWLVVPPTVYNLTSIASSPSAEEFVSSRRKLQKIMFHPSRKENGEIVLQCQLDKAK
;
A
#
# COMPACT_ATOMS: atom_id res chain seq x y z
N MET A 1 -1.18 11.10 13.62
CA MET A 1 0.32 11.11 13.66
C MET A 1 0.78 12.03 12.56
N ARG A 2 1.56 13.06 12.88
CA ARG A 2 2.05 14.02 11.87
C ARG A 2 3.42 13.58 11.35
N ILE A 3 3.57 13.65 10.03
CA ILE A 3 4.87 13.52 9.37
C ILE A 3 5.27 14.93 8.92
N ASN A 4 6.49 15.32 9.25
CA ASN A 4 7.10 16.54 8.75
C ASN A 4 8.09 16.16 7.64
N ILE A 5 7.95 16.78 6.47
CA ILE A 5 8.84 16.58 5.32
C ILE A 5 9.46 17.93 4.97
N SER A 6 10.75 18.07 5.18
CA SER A 6 11.47 19.32 4.90
C SER A 6 12.90 19.05 4.44
N GLY A 7 13.29 19.59 3.29
CA GLY A 7 14.66 19.47 2.78
C GLY A 7 15.17 18.03 2.58
N GLY A 8 14.26 17.09 2.31
CA GLY A 8 14.56 15.67 2.20
C GLY A 8 14.58 14.92 3.54
N LEU A 9 14.45 15.60 4.68
CA LEU A 9 14.26 14.97 5.97
C LEU A 9 12.79 14.62 6.18
N ILE A 10 12.51 13.36 6.49
CA ILE A 10 11.20 12.88 6.94
C ILE A 10 11.30 12.65 8.44
N GLU A 11 10.46 13.30 9.22
CA GLU A 11 10.45 13.20 10.67
C GLU A 11 9.05 12.96 11.21
N THR A 12 8.91 12.16 12.27
CA THR A 12 7.67 11.98 13.02
C THR A 12 7.95 11.77 14.51
N THR A 13 7.03 12.21 15.35
CA THR A 13 7.08 11.94 16.79
C THR A 13 6.32 10.63 17.08
N PRO A 14 6.96 9.62 17.65
CA PRO A 14 6.33 8.35 17.98
C PRO A 14 5.29 8.52 19.11
N ASN A 15 4.33 7.61 19.17
CA ASN A 15 3.37 7.59 20.27
C ASN A 15 4.02 7.10 21.58
N LYS A 16 3.36 7.36 22.75
CA LYS A 16 3.92 7.03 24.05
C LYS A 16 4.27 5.55 24.25
N LYS A 17 3.52 4.61 23.67
CA LYS A 17 3.79 3.18 23.81
C LYS A 17 5.09 2.75 23.14
N VAL A 18 5.46 3.45 22.08
CA VAL A 18 6.66 3.16 21.28
C VAL A 18 7.88 3.90 21.83
N LEU A 19 7.69 5.01 22.54
CA LEU A 19 8.78 5.85 23.06
C LEU A 19 9.72 5.11 24.03
N GLU A 20 9.19 4.26 24.92
CA GLU A 20 10.01 3.49 25.86
C GLU A 20 10.90 2.48 25.14
N SER A 21 10.31 1.71 24.21
CA SER A 21 11.04 0.75 23.38
C SER A 21 12.10 1.40 22.50
N ILE A 22 11.78 2.57 21.93
CA ILE A 22 12.73 3.34 21.12
C ILE A 22 13.86 3.92 21.95
N GLY A 23 13.57 4.43 23.15
CA GLY A 23 14.59 4.96 24.07
C GLY A 23 15.64 3.92 24.43
N ASP A 24 15.19 2.72 24.79
CA ASP A 24 16.07 1.59 25.07
C ASP A 24 16.92 1.20 23.86
N HIS A 25 16.33 1.19 22.65
CA HIS A 25 17.07 0.89 21.42
C HIS A 25 18.13 1.95 21.07
N ILE A 26 17.90 3.24 21.37
CA ILE A 26 18.91 4.30 21.17
C ILE A 26 20.14 4.03 22.04
N ASP A 27 19.91 3.70 23.30
CA ASP A 27 20.96 3.49 24.29
C ASP A 27 21.62 2.09 24.14
N HIS A 28 20.84 1.11 23.69
CA HIS A 28 21.25 -0.30 23.52
C HIS A 28 20.75 -0.87 22.16
N PRO A 29 21.37 -0.50 21.02
CA PRO A 29 20.96 -0.98 19.71
C PRO A 29 21.01 -2.52 19.61
N ASN A 30 19.97 -3.13 19.04
CA ASN A 30 19.97 -4.56 18.79
C ASN A 30 21.04 -4.92 17.74
N PRO A 31 22.09 -5.71 18.11
CA PRO A 31 23.15 -6.06 17.16
C PRO A 31 22.70 -7.03 16.07
N ASN A 32 21.54 -7.68 16.24
CA ASN A 32 20.98 -8.66 15.30
C ASN A 32 19.50 -8.36 15.04
N PRO A 33 19.16 -7.28 14.31
CA PRO A 33 17.77 -6.97 13.99
C PRO A 33 17.17 -8.06 13.10
N ALA A 34 15.86 -8.28 13.23
CA ALA A 34 15.15 -9.24 12.40
C ALA A 34 15.29 -8.88 10.92
N THR A 35 15.51 -9.88 10.06
CA THR A 35 15.54 -9.67 8.60
C THR A 35 14.15 -9.28 8.10
N PRO A 36 14.00 -8.17 7.36
CA PRO A 36 12.72 -7.76 6.81
C PRO A 36 12.20 -8.78 5.78
N ARG A 37 10.90 -9.05 5.82
CA ARG A 37 10.21 -9.84 4.79
C ARG A 37 9.65 -8.91 3.74
N PHE A 38 9.71 -9.31 2.47
CA PHE A 38 9.12 -8.53 1.40
C PHE A 38 7.60 -8.49 1.49
N ALA A 39 7.05 -7.32 1.17
CA ALA A 39 5.63 -7.06 1.11
C ALA A 39 5.30 -6.10 -0.03
N ALA A 40 4.06 -6.13 -0.49
CA ALA A 40 3.54 -5.22 -1.49
C ALA A 40 2.24 -4.59 -1.01
N THR A 41 2.08 -3.32 -1.31
CA THR A 41 0.87 -2.54 -0.98
C THR A 41 0.47 -1.73 -2.21
N VAL A 42 -0.83 -1.63 -2.51
CA VAL A 42 -1.31 -0.93 -3.70
C VAL A 42 -2.29 0.16 -3.30
N MET A 43 -1.99 1.37 -3.71
CA MET A 43 -2.91 2.50 -3.67
C MET A 43 -3.81 2.42 -4.91
N LEU A 44 -4.98 1.81 -4.76
CA LEU A 44 -5.99 1.80 -5.80
C LEU A 44 -6.66 3.17 -5.80
N VAL A 45 -6.54 3.91 -6.91
CA VAL A 45 -6.98 5.31 -7.01
C VAL A 45 -7.96 5.52 -8.16
N ARG A 46 -8.78 6.54 -8.03
CA ARG A 46 -9.67 7.07 -9.09
C ARG A 46 -9.86 8.57 -8.91
N ASP A 47 -10.23 9.25 -9.97
CA ASP A 47 -10.73 10.62 -9.83
C ASP A 47 -12.16 10.59 -9.27
N SER A 48 -12.43 11.45 -8.31
CA SER A 48 -13.75 11.59 -7.70
C SER A 48 -14.74 12.14 -8.74
N LYS A 49 -15.83 11.44 -8.96
CA LYS A 49 -16.92 11.88 -9.87
C LYS A 49 -17.95 12.74 -9.16
N THR A 50 -18.01 12.65 -7.83
CA THR A 50 -18.98 13.36 -6.99
C THR A 50 -18.35 13.57 -5.63
N ASN A 51 -18.70 14.68 -4.97
CA ASN A 51 -18.35 14.83 -3.55
C ASN A 51 -19.02 13.70 -2.77
N PRO A 52 -18.26 12.85 -2.07
CA PRO A 52 -18.86 11.80 -1.26
C PRO A 52 -19.69 12.42 -0.16
N THR A 53 -20.93 12.00 -0.04
CA THR A 53 -21.84 12.49 0.99
C THR A 53 -21.68 11.78 2.33
N LYS A 54 -20.97 10.64 2.33
CA LYS A 54 -20.72 9.83 3.53
C LYS A 54 -19.59 8.84 3.29
N TYR A 55 -18.66 8.73 4.25
CA TYR A 55 -17.64 7.66 4.30
C TYR A 55 -18.05 6.60 5.32
N GLN A 56 -17.98 5.31 4.96
CA GLN A 56 -18.38 4.20 5.82
C GLN A 56 -17.37 3.90 6.93
N ILE A 57 -16.10 4.23 6.72
CA ILE A 57 -15.03 3.98 7.70
C ILE A 57 -14.92 5.05 8.79
N THR A 58 -15.84 6.01 8.82
CA THR A 58 -15.87 7.07 9.83
C THR A 58 -16.84 6.73 10.96
N ASP A 59 -16.39 6.94 12.19
CA ASP A 59 -17.24 6.86 13.39
C ASP A 59 -17.85 8.23 13.76
N GLY A 60 -17.60 9.28 12.96
CA GLY A 60 -17.93 10.66 13.27
C GLY A 60 -18.85 11.35 12.25
N GLU A 61 -19.22 12.55 12.58
CA GLU A 61 -19.98 13.44 11.68
C GLU A 61 -19.13 13.82 10.45
N MET A 62 -19.79 13.94 9.32
CA MET A 62 -19.18 14.39 8.07
C MET A 62 -18.60 15.81 8.25
N PRO A 63 -17.42 16.11 7.68
CA PRO A 63 -16.91 17.47 7.67
C PRO A 63 -17.88 18.40 6.92
N GLU A 64 -18.05 19.62 7.43
CA GLU A 64 -18.97 20.62 6.87
C GLU A 64 -18.54 21.11 5.47
N GLU A 65 -17.25 20.99 5.13
CA GLU A 65 -16.71 21.38 3.83
C GLU A 65 -15.87 20.26 3.23
N PHE A 66 -16.28 19.76 2.07
CA PHE A 66 -15.43 19.01 1.16
C PHE A 66 -14.82 19.99 0.16
N PRO A 67 -13.52 19.85 -0.17
CA PRO A 67 -12.96 20.56 -1.30
C PRO A 67 -13.80 20.24 -2.53
N THR A 68 -14.32 21.27 -3.18
CA THR A 68 -15.03 21.16 -4.45
C THR A 68 -14.00 21.15 -5.56
N GLY A 69 -13.76 20.01 -6.18
CA GLY A 69 -12.82 19.93 -7.29
C GLY A 69 -12.56 18.49 -7.69
N GLN A 70 -11.74 18.30 -8.68
CA GLN A 70 -11.27 16.99 -9.14
C GLN A 70 -10.30 16.42 -8.08
N GLU A 71 -10.85 15.82 -7.05
CA GLU A 71 -10.03 15.15 -6.04
C GLU A 71 -9.81 13.69 -6.42
N ILE A 72 -8.62 13.20 -6.10
CA ILE A 72 -8.32 11.77 -6.20
C ILE A 72 -8.91 11.11 -4.95
N GLU A 73 -9.63 10.02 -5.16
CA GLU A 73 -10.02 9.09 -4.10
C GLU A 73 -9.10 7.87 -4.12
N VAL A 74 -8.81 7.34 -2.94
CA VAL A 74 -8.04 6.12 -2.75
C VAL A 74 -8.86 5.13 -1.93
N PHE A 75 -8.81 3.84 -2.33
CA PHE A 75 -9.48 2.78 -1.60
C PHE A 75 -8.69 2.40 -0.36
N MET A 76 -9.32 2.46 0.80
CA MET A 76 -8.70 2.16 2.09
C MET A 76 -9.51 1.13 2.87
N LEU A 77 -8.80 0.36 3.69
CA LEU A 77 -9.33 -0.70 4.52
C LEU A 77 -9.06 -0.38 5.99
N ARG A 78 -10.04 -0.63 6.87
CA ARG A 78 -9.80 -0.63 8.32
C ARG A 78 -9.61 -2.06 8.79
N ARG A 79 -8.42 -2.38 9.26
CA ARG A 79 -8.03 -3.72 9.69
C ARG A 79 -8.84 -4.20 10.90
N VAL A 80 -9.18 -5.48 10.93
CA VAL A 80 -9.84 -6.06 12.10
C VAL A 80 -8.92 -6.00 13.33
N LYS A 81 -9.52 -5.85 14.51
CA LYS A 81 -8.79 -5.72 15.80
C LYS A 81 -7.99 -6.97 16.19
N SER A 82 -8.32 -8.11 15.60
CA SER A 82 -7.62 -9.39 15.83
C SER A 82 -6.32 -9.56 15.03
N MET A 83 -5.98 -8.64 14.14
CA MET A 83 -4.77 -8.77 13.33
C MET A 83 -3.48 -8.63 14.14
N ALA A 84 -2.49 -9.45 13.80
CA ALA A 84 -1.21 -9.54 14.52
C ALA A 84 -0.28 -8.35 14.31
N PHE A 85 -0.49 -7.54 13.25
CA PHE A 85 0.34 -6.37 12.92
C PHE A 85 -0.53 -5.15 12.71
N VAL A 86 -0.33 -4.11 13.50
CA VAL A 86 -1.06 -2.83 13.53
C VAL A 86 -2.58 -3.03 13.43
N PRO A 87 -3.23 -3.66 14.44
CA PRO A 87 -4.68 -3.83 14.48
C PRO A 87 -5.39 -2.47 14.47
N ASP A 88 -6.61 -2.43 13.93
CA ASP A 88 -7.47 -1.24 13.84
C ASP A 88 -6.90 -0.08 13.00
N ALA A 89 -5.77 -0.30 12.29
CA ALA A 89 -5.20 0.71 11.40
C ALA A 89 -5.99 0.84 10.10
N VAL A 90 -6.02 2.06 9.58
CA VAL A 90 -6.52 2.36 8.24
C VAL A 90 -5.34 2.29 7.27
N VAL A 91 -5.43 1.40 6.29
CA VAL A 91 -4.34 1.04 5.39
C VAL A 91 -4.82 0.94 3.94
N PHE A 92 -3.87 0.91 3.01
CA PHE A 92 -4.13 0.48 1.65
C PHE A 92 -4.12 -1.06 1.57
N PRO A 93 -4.76 -1.66 0.56
CA PRO A 93 -4.66 -3.09 0.28
C PRO A 93 -3.21 -3.55 0.15
N GLY A 94 -2.90 -4.69 0.76
CA GLY A 94 -1.55 -5.23 0.65
C GLY A 94 -1.16 -6.23 1.72
N GLY A 95 -0.17 -7.06 1.39
CA GLY A 95 0.31 -8.10 2.27
C GLY A 95 1.71 -8.59 1.95
N ARG A 96 2.04 -9.73 2.51
CA ARG A 96 3.36 -10.35 2.34
C ARG A 96 3.50 -11.01 0.98
N VAL A 97 4.71 -10.95 0.46
CA VAL A 97 5.09 -11.80 -0.68
C VAL A 97 5.04 -13.27 -0.24
N ASP A 98 4.37 -14.09 -1.03
CA ASP A 98 4.26 -15.54 -0.85
C ASP A 98 5.22 -16.27 -1.80
N ASP A 99 5.66 -17.47 -1.43
CA ASP A 99 6.50 -18.29 -2.30
C ASP A 99 5.77 -18.71 -3.58
N ARG A 100 4.44 -18.77 -3.54
CA ARG A 100 3.57 -19.04 -4.70
C ARG A 100 3.50 -17.89 -5.72
N ASP A 101 3.99 -16.68 -5.36
CA ASP A 101 4.10 -15.55 -6.28
C ASP A 101 5.27 -15.67 -7.28
N SER A 102 6.05 -16.76 -7.23
CA SER A 102 7.28 -16.96 -8.00
C SER A 102 7.13 -17.62 -9.36
N ASN A 103 5.91 -18.01 -9.80
CA ASN A 103 5.73 -18.81 -11.00
C ASN A 103 6.29 -18.12 -12.28
N PRO A 104 7.35 -18.66 -12.92
CA PRO A 104 7.97 -18.02 -14.08
C PRO A 104 7.13 -18.16 -15.37
N SER A 105 6.15 -19.06 -15.37
CA SER A 105 5.27 -19.34 -16.53
C SER A 105 4.05 -18.41 -16.58
N LEU A 106 3.87 -17.52 -15.58
CA LEU A 106 2.77 -16.56 -15.56
C LEU A 106 2.87 -15.62 -16.78
N PRO A 107 1.86 -15.60 -17.67
CA PRO A 107 1.79 -14.63 -18.75
C PRO A 107 1.77 -13.19 -18.20
N TRP A 108 2.56 -12.31 -18.81
CA TRP A 108 2.91 -11.02 -18.25
C TRP A 108 2.99 -9.94 -19.32
N VAL A 109 2.36 -8.79 -19.10
CA VAL A 109 2.39 -7.59 -19.95
C VAL A 109 2.92 -6.42 -19.13
N GLY A 110 3.66 -5.53 -19.79
CA GLY A 110 4.29 -4.36 -19.16
C GLY A 110 5.79 -4.56 -18.90
N PRO A 111 6.39 -3.80 -17.99
CA PRO A 111 7.80 -3.92 -17.67
C PRO A 111 8.17 -5.35 -17.29
N THR A 112 9.23 -5.88 -17.89
CA THR A 112 9.73 -7.23 -17.59
C THR A 112 10.16 -7.35 -16.13
N PRO A 113 10.24 -8.58 -15.57
CA PRO A 113 10.79 -8.77 -14.22
C PRO A 113 12.19 -8.17 -14.05
N ALA A 114 13.03 -8.20 -15.09
CA ALA A 114 14.35 -7.57 -15.07
C ALA A 114 14.25 -6.03 -14.97
N GLN A 115 13.32 -5.40 -15.71
CA GLN A 115 13.08 -3.95 -15.61
C GLN A 115 12.50 -3.57 -14.24
N TRP A 116 11.57 -4.37 -13.68
CA TRP A 116 11.11 -4.15 -12.32
C TRP A 116 12.23 -4.30 -11.29
N ALA A 117 13.14 -5.26 -11.47
CA ALA A 117 14.31 -5.44 -10.61
C ALA A 117 15.21 -4.19 -10.60
N GLU A 118 15.41 -3.57 -11.77
CA GLU A 118 16.15 -2.31 -11.90
C GLU A 118 15.44 -1.16 -11.18
N TYR A 119 14.12 -0.98 -11.39
CA TYR A 119 13.33 0.07 -10.74
C TYR A 119 13.30 -0.07 -9.21
N MET A 120 13.25 -1.30 -8.71
CA MET A 120 13.16 -1.62 -7.29
C MET A 120 14.52 -1.80 -6.61
N SER A 121 15.62 -1.88 -7.37
CA SER A 121 16.97 -2.18 -6.88
C SER A 121 17.04 -3.51 -6.10
N VAL A 122 16.42 -4.55 -6.64
CA VAL A 122 16.39 -5.93 -6.10
C VAL A 122 16.74 -6.94 -7.18
N THR A 123 16.77 -8.23 -6.84
CA THR A 123 16.93 -9.30 -7.85
C THR A 123 15.66 -9.50 -8.67
N GLU A 124 15.79 -10.06 -9.87
CA GLU A 124 14.65 -10.33 -10.76
C GLU A 124 13.61 -11.26 -10.12
N ASP A 125 14.04 -12.28 -9.37
CA ASP A 125 13.14 -13.15 -8.62
C ASP A 125 12.31 -12.39 -7.58
N ILE A 126 12.97 -11.54 -6.79
CA ILE A 126 12.27 -10.70 -5.80
C ILE A 126 11.29 -9.75 -6.49
N ALA A 127 11.72 -9.08 -7.56
CA ALA A 127 10.88 -8.15 -8.29
C ALA A 127 9.62 -8.83 -8.84
N ARG A 128 9.77 -10.00 -9.48
CA ARG A 128 8.65 -10.81 -9.97
C ARG A 128 7.66 -11.10 -8.85
N ARG A 129 8.13 -11.64 -7.75
CA ARG A 129 7.29 -12.02 -6.60
C ARG A 129 6.57 -10.83 -5.98
N VAL A 130 7.25 -9.71 -5.83
CA VAL A 130 6.65 -8.48 -5.26
C VAL A 130 5.57 -7.92 -6.18
N VAL A 131 5.78 -7.89 -7.50
CA VAL A 131 4.80 -7.38 -8.46
C VAL A 131 3.58 -8.31 -8.56
N VAL A 132 3.79 -9.62 -8.55
CA VAL A 132 2.68 -10.60 -8.50
C VAL A 132 1.89 -10.45 -7.20
N ALA A 133 2.59 -10.34 -6.05
CA ALA A 133 1.95 -10.11 -4.76
C ALA A 133 1.10 -8.82 -4.77
N ALA A 134 1.58 -7.73 -5.37
CA ALA A 134 0.82 -6.48 -5.48
C ALA A 134 -0.53 -6.69 -6.16
N ALA A 135 -0.55 -7.37 -7.31
CA ALA A 135 -1.78 -7.64 -8.04
C ALA A 135 -2.69 -8.66 -7.32
N ARG A 136 -2.11 -9.67 -6.69
CA ARG A 136 -2.83 -10.69 -5.90
C ARG A 136 -3.54 -10.06 -4.71
N GLU A 137 -2.86 -9.25 -3.94
CA GLU A 137 -3.42 -8.59 -2.75
C GLU A 137 -4.60 -7.66 -3.10
N VAL A 138 -4.52 -6.94 -4.23
CA VAL A 138 -5.65 -6.12 -4.71
C VAL A 138 -6.85 -7.01 -5.05
N PHE A 139 -6.64 -8.17 -5.65
CA PHE A 139 -7.74 -9.08 -5.94
C PHE A 139 -8.29 -9.74 -4.66
N GLU A 140 -7.43 -10.20 -3.76
CA GLU A 140 -7.83 -10.82 -2.49
C GLU A 140 -8.59 -9.84 -1.58
N GLU A 141 -8.08 -8.62 -1.41
CA GLU A 141 -8.64 -7.66 -0.43
C GLU A 141 -9.74 -6.77 -1.00
N CYS A 142 -9.72 -6.46 -2.31
CA CYS A 142 -10.65 -5.51 -2.93
C CYS A 142 -11.52 -6.13 -4.02
N GLY A 143 -11.26 -7.36 -4.46
CA GLY A 143 -11.96 -7.97 -5.60
C GLY A 143 -11.65 -7.31 -6.95
N VAL A 144 -10.56 -6.55 -7.06
CA VAL A 144 -10.15 -5.87 -8.30
C VAL A 144 -9.04 -6.65 -8.98
N LEU A 145 -9.24 -7.05 -10.24
CA LEU A 145 -8.34 -7.90 -11.00
C LEU A 145 -7.56 -7.09 -12.05
N LEU A 146 -6.27 -6.97 -11.86
CA LEU A 146 -5.35 -6.31 -12.81
C LEU A 146 -4.84 -7.31 -13.85
N ALA A 147 -5.76 -7.94 -14.57
CA ALA A 147 -5.47 -8.93 -15.59
C ALA A 147 -6.53 -8.89 -16.72
N GLY A 148 -6.17 -9.42 -17.86
CA GLY A 148 -7.07 -9.48 -19.01
C GLY A 148 -6.72 -10.60 -19.98
N PRO A 149 -7.57 -10.86 -20.99
CA PRO A 149 -7.31 -11.90 -21.97
C PRO A 149 -6.17 -11.54 -22.94
N SER A 150 -5.76 -10.29 -23.01
CA SER A 150 -4.65 -9.80 -23.86
C SER A 150 -3.99 -8.54 -23.29
N GLU A 151 -2.95 -8.06 -23.97
CA GLU A 151 -2.27 -6.82 -23.64
C GLU A 151 -3.13 -5.56 -23.79
N ASP A 152 -4.18 -5.61 -24.62
CA ASP A 152 -5.06 -4.46 -24.91
C ASP A 152 -6.39 -4.52 -24.17
N SER A 153 -6.60 -5.52 -23.31
CA SER A 153 -7.90 -5.71 -22.66
C SER A 153 -7.77 -6.11 -21.19
N LEU A 154 -8.80 -5.76 -20.42
CA LEU A 154 -8.97 -6.14 -19.03
C LEU A 154 -10.25 -6.94 -18.85
N VAL A 155 -10.30 -7.76 -17.79
CA VAL A 155 -11.58 -8.28 -17.33
C VAL A 155 -12.37 -7.13 -16.74
N ASN A 156 -13.51 -6.79 -17.38
CA ASN A 156 -14.35 -5.65 -16.97
C ASN A 156 -15.45 -6.07 -15.99
N ASP A 157 -15.85 -7.35 -16.01
CA ASP A 157 -16.94 -7.87 -15.19
C ASP A 157 -16.46 -9.08 -14.39
N LEU A 158 -16.50 -8.97 -13.07
CA LEU A 158 -16.16 -10.01 -12.10
C LEU A 158 -17.41 -10.53 -11.37
N SER A 159 -18.60 -10.32 -11.92
CA SER A 159 -19.89 -10.75 -11.33
C SER A 159 -20.09 -12.27 -11.38
N ASP A 160 -19.36 -12.99 -12.25
CA ASP A 160 -19.37 -14.46 -12.27
C ASP A 160 -18.86 -14.99 -10.93
N LEU A 161 -19.68 -15.81 -10.27
CA LEU A 161 -19.39 -16.39 -8.95
C LEU A 161 -18.08 -17.19 -8.90
N THR A 162 -17.63 -17.73 -10.05
CA THR A 162 -16.34 -18.45 -10.11
C THR A 162 -15.14 -17.56 -9.78
N TYR A 163 -15.24 -16.23 -9.96
CA TYR A 163 -14.19 -15.31 -9.48
C TYR A 163 -14.20 -15.17 -7.97
N GLN A 164 -15.37 -15.25 -7.33
CA GLN A 164 -15.48 -15.25 -5.86
C GLN A 164 -14.94 -16.56 -5.27
N ASP A 165 -15.19 -17.70 -5.93
CA ASP A 165 -14.65 -19.00 -5.52
C ASP A 165 -13.11 -19.00 -5.63
N ASP A 166 -12.55 -18.51 -6.74
CA ASP A 166 -11.10 -18.37 -6.90
C ASP A 166 -10.50 -17.41 -5.85
N ARG A 167 -11.16 -16.27 -5.57
CA ARG A 167 -10.73 -15.32 -4.53
C ARG A 167 -10.69 -15.98 -3.16
N ALA A 168 -11.72 -16.76 -2.81
CA ALA A 168 -11.76 -17.50 -1.57
C ALA A 168 -10.64 -18.55 -1.49
N ALA A 169 -10.36 -19.27 -2.58
CA ALA A 169 -9.29 -20.26 -2.65
C ALA A 169 -7.88 -19.62 -2.55
N LEU A 170 -7.69 -18.39 -3.09
CA LEU A 170 -6.45 -17.62 -2.92
C LEU A 170 -6.24 -17.25 -1.46
N VAL A 171 -7.25 -16.66 -0.80
CA VAL A 171 -7.22 -16.28 0.62
C VAL A 171 -6.99 -17.50 1.52
N ALA A 172 -7.58 -18.66 1.19
CA ALA A 172 -7.36 -19.93 1.89
C ALA A 172 -6.00 -20.58 1.61
N HIS A 173 -5.18 -19.99 0.73
CA HIS A 173 -3.91 -20.56 0.25
C HIS A 173 -4.03 -21.92 -0.50
N GLU A 174 -5.19 -22.23 -1.04
CA GLU A 174 -5.48 -23.46 -1.81
C GLU A 174 -5.17 -23.30 -3.30
N LEU A 175 -5.09 -22.07 -3.79
CA LEU A 175 -4.80 -21.71 -5.19
C LEU A 175 -3.69 -20.65 -5.22
N SER A 176 -2.77 -20.71 -6.22
CA SER A 176 -1.88 -19.59 -6.48
C SER A 176 -2.51 -18.59 -7.45
N PHE A 177 -2.14 -17.32 -7.33
CA PHE A 177 -2.63 -16.28 -8.24
C PHE A 177 -2.20 -16.55 -9.69
N ALA A 178 -0.98 -17.03 -9.87
CA ALA A 178 -0.47 -17.41 -11.19
C ALA A 178 -1.27 -18.57 -11.82
N ASP A 179 -1.59 -19.62 -11.05
CA ASP A 179 -2.35 -20.75 -11.56
C ASP A 179 -3.79 -20.35 -11.88
N MET A 180 -4.39 -19.46 -11.09
CA MET A 180 -5.70 -18.88 -11.39
C MET A 180 -5.69 -18.17 -12.76
N LEU A 181 -4.73 -17.28 -12.99
CA LEU A 181 -4.65 -16.52 -14.24
C LEU A 181 -4.39 -17.47 -15.44
N ILE A 182 -3.46 -18.40 -15.31
CA ILE A 182 -3.16 -19.40 -16.36
C ILE A 182 -4.39 -20.25 -16.69
N LYS A 183 -5.09 -20.75 -15.67
CA LYS A 183 -6.31 -21.57 -15.87
C LYS A 183 -7.42 -20.78 -16.56
N ARG A 184 -7.51 -19.46 -16.31
CA ARG A 184 -8.49 -18.58 -16.97
C ARG A 184 -8.04 -18.05 -18.32
N GLY A 185 -6.82 -18.34 -18.76
CA GLY A 185 -6.26 -17.78 -19.99
C GLY A 185 -6.04 -16.28 -19.92
N LEU A 186 -5.71 -15.76 -18.74
CA LEU A 186 -5.49 -14.34 -18.50
C LEU A 186 -4.00 -14.03 -18.41
N VAL A 187 -3.63 -12.81 -18.79
CA VAL A 187 -2.28 -12.26 -18.64
C VAL A 187 -2.29 -11.19 -17.54
N LEU A 188 -1.25 -11.20 -16.71
CA LEU A 188 -1.05 -10.18 -15.68
C LEU A 188 -0.65 -8.85 -16.33
N ARG A 189 -1.36 -7.77 -16.00
CA ARG A 189 -1.18 -6.43 -16.56
C ARG A 189 -0.35 -5.55 -15.61
N THR A 190 0.97 -5.78 -15.59
CA THR A 190 1.88 -5.01 -14.73
C THR A 190 2.14 -3.60 -15.22
N ASP A 191 1.80 -3.29 -16.46
CA ASP A 191 1.78 -1.95 -17.04
C ASP A 191 0.79 -1.01 -16.35
N LEU A 192 -0.19 -1.57 -15.61
CA LEU A 192 -1.16 -0.80 -14.83
C LEU A 192 -0.63 -0.40 -13.44
N LEU A 193 0.54 -0.89 -13.07
CA LEU A 193 1.15 -0.58 -11.77
C LEU A 193 2.18 0.55 -11.90
N GLY A 194 2.04 1.57 -11.06
CA GLY A 194 3.06 2.59 -10.83
C GLY A 194 3.83 2.32 -9.55
N LEU A 195 5.17 2.35 -9.58
CA LEU A 195 6.00 2.22 -8.37
C LEU A 195 6.12 3.58 -7.67
N VAL A 196 5.73 3.67 -6.40
CA VAL A 196 5.61 4.95 -5.68
C VAL A 196 6.67 5.13 -4.61
N SER A 197 6.81 4.19 -3.68
CA SER A 197 7.76 4.29 -2.57
C SER A 197 8.17 2.92 -2.05
N ASN A 198 9.29 2.87 -1.31
CA ASN A 198 9.73 1.67 -0.61
C ASN A 198 9.98 2.00 0.86
N TRP A 199 9.35 1.24 1.76
CA TRP A 199 9.44 1.45 3.19
C TRP A 199 9.92 0.20 3.91
N CYS A 200 10.98 0.35 4.71
CA CYS A 200 11.46 -0.72 5.57
C CYS A 200 11.11 -0.43 7.03
N THR A 201 10.55 -1.42 7.71
CA THR A 201 10.28 -1.31 9.16
C THR A 201 11.57 -1.05 9.92
N PRO A 202 11.59 -0.15 10.92
CA PRO A 202 12.77 0.14 11.73
C PRO A 202 13.39 -1.09 12.42
N GLU A 203 14.66 -1.00 12.76
CA GLU A 203 15.43 -2.13 13.33
C GLU A 203 15.04 -2.50 14.77
N PHE A 204 14.41 -1.61 15.50
CA PHE A 204 13.91 -1.88 16.85
C PHE A 204 12.62 -2.71 16.86
N GLU A 205 11.97 -2.90 15.71
CA GLU A 205 10.74 -3.68 15.62
C GLU A 205 11.04 -5.18 15.49
N PRO A 206 10.35 -6.04 16.25
CA PRO A 206 10.59 -7.49 16.23
C PRO A 206 10.07 -8.16 14.95
N LYS A 207 9.11 -7.54 14.26
CA LYS A 207 8.59 -7.99 12.96
C LYS A 207 8.82 -6.90 11.94
N ARG A 208 9.61 -7.22 10.92
CA ARG A 208 10.02 -6.25 9.92
C ARG A 208 9.56 -6.64 8.53
N TYR A 209 9.16 -5.63 7.77
CA TYR A 209 8.77 -5.74 6.38
C TYR A 209 9.56 -4.73 5.54
N ASP A 210 9.93 -5.15 4.33
CA ASP A 210 10.45 -4.30 3.25
C ASP A 210 9.32 -4.19 2.24
N THR A 211 8.54 -3.12 2.35
CA THR A 211 7.27 -2.95 1.63
C THR A 211 7.43 -2.02 0.45
N PHE A 212 7.11 -2.52 -0.73
CA PHE A 212 6.99 -1.71 -1.94
C PHE A 212 5.56 -1.23 -2.10
N PHE A 213 5.41 0.08 -2.25
CA PHE A 213 4.11 0.72 -2.47
C PHE A 213 3.94 1.00 -3.95
N PHE A 214 2.89 0.43 -4.51
CA PHE A 214 2.45 0.65 -5.88
C PHE A 214 1.20 1.52 -5.90
N SER A 215 0.89 2.06 -7.08
CA SER A 215 -0.39 2.66 -7.41
C SER A 215 -1.02 1.93 -8.58
N ALA A 216 -2.35 1.91 -8.65
CA ALA A 216 -3.10 1.43 -9.80
C ALA A 216 -4.37 2.27 -9.98
N LEU A 217 -4.77 2.52 -11.23
CA LEU A 217 -6.08 3.08 -11.51
C LEU A 217 -7.15 2.02 -11.29
N MET A 218 -8.30 2.43 -10.75
CA MET A 218 -9.47 1.58 -10.70
C MET A 218 -9.91 1.21 -12.12
N PRO A 219 -9.90 -0.08 -12.50
CA PRO A 219 -10.32 -0.48 -13.85
C PRO A 219 -11.79 -0.15 -14.12
N GLU A 220 -12.07 0.29 -15.33
CA GLU A 220 -13.45 0.56 -15.76
C GLU A 220 -14.28 -0.74 -15.77
N GLY A 221 -15.53 -0.64 -15.31
CA GLY A 221 -16.45 -1.77 -15.22
C GLY A 221 -16.32 -2.61 -13.95
N GLN A 222 -15.16 -2.63 -13.30
CA GLN A 222 -14.97 -3.33 -12.03
C GLN A 222 -15.46 -2.51 -10.83
N LYS A 223 -15.69 -3.18 -9.71
CA LYS A 223 -16.08 -2.56 -8.43
C LYS A 223 -15.22 -3.12 -7.31
N ALA A 224 -14.54 -2.22 -6.61
CA ALA A 224 -13.89 -2.61 -5.36
C ALA A 224 -14.95 -2.91 -4.28
N ASP A 225 -14.72 -3.95 -3.50
CA ASP A 225 -15.61 -4.39 -2.43
C ASP A 225 -14.85 -4.68 -1.12
N ASP A 226 -15.59 -4.91 -0.05
CA ASP A 226 -15.08 -5.22 1.28
C ASP A 226 -15.25 -6.70 1.68
N LYS A 227 -15.42 -7.59 0.72
CA LYS A 227 -15.64 -9.03 0.95
C LYS A 227 -14.33 -9.74 1.34
N THR A 228 -13.68 -9.24 2.38
CA THR A 228 -12.46 -9.82 2.94
C THR A 228 -12.62 -10.04 4.44
N SER A 229 -12.00 -11.09 4.98
CA SER A 229 -11.97 -11.36 6.41
C SER A 229 -10.98 -10.48 7.18
N GLU A 230 -10.13 -9.74 6.49
CA GLU A 230 -9.04 -8.94 7.06
C GLU A 230 -9.43 -7.49 7.37
N SER A 231 -10.53 -6.99 6.79
CA SER A 231 -11.05 -5.65 7.06
C SER A 231 -12.42 -5.67 7.71
N GLN A 232 -12.70 -4.67 8.55
CA GLN A 232 -14.02 -4.44 9.11
C GLN A 232 -14.90 -3.62 8.15
N ILE A 233 -14.30 -2.64 7.52
CA ILE A 233 -14.93 -1.68 6.62
C ILE A 233 -13.90 -1.24 5.60
N SER A 234 -14.34 -1.01 4.37
CA SER A 234 -13.55 -0.38 3.33
C SER A 234 -14.35 0.69 2.61
N ASP A 235 -13.67 1.71 2.14
CA ASP A 235 -14.31 2.76 1.35
C ASP A 235 -13.30 3.55 0.51
N TRP A 236 -13.83 4.30 -0.44
CA TRP A 236 -13.13 5.32 -1.19
C TRP A 236 -13.09 6.61 -0.39
N VAL A 237 -11.90 7.10 -0.11
CA VAL A 237 -11.72 8.33 0.68
C VAL A 237 -10.75 9.29 -0.02
N THR A 238 -10.93 10.60 0.19
CA THR A 238 -9.93 11.56 -0.26
C THR A 238 -8.71 11.54 0.68
N PRO A 239 -7.49 11.68 0.15
CA PRO A 239 -6.27 11.75 0.98
C PRO A 239 -6.35 12.82 2.08
N ALA A 240 -6.90 13.99 1.74
CA ALA A 240 -7.05 15.09 2.70
C ALA A 240 -7.95 14.71 3.88
N TYR A 241 -9.04 13.98 3.62
CA TYR A 241 -9.92 13.48 4.67
C TYR A 241 -9.20 12.48 5.57
N ALA A 242 -8.52 11.47 4.99
CA ALA A 242 -7.80 10.46 5.75
C ALA A 242 -6.68 11.05 6.64
N ILE A 243 -5.92 12.01 6.11
CA ILE A 243 -4.87 12.73 6.86
C ILE A 243 -5.50 13.51 8.03
N ARG A 244 -6.60 14.21 7.80
CA ARG A 244 -7.30 14.97 8.84
C ARG A 244 -7.82 14.07 9.96
N GLU A 245 -8.43 12.94 9.64
CA GLU A 245 -8.92 11.97 10.64
C GLU A 245 -7.76 11.34 11.44
N SER A 246 -6.63 11.13 10.79
CA SER A 246 -5.39 10.72 11.46
C SER A 246 -4.87 11.80 12.44
N ASP A 247 -4.86 13.07 12.02
CA ASP A 247 -4.40 14.20 12.87
C ASP A 247 -5.30 14.46 14.08
N ARG A 248 -6.59 14.18 13.93
CA ARG A 248 -7.58 14.24 15.03
C ARG A 248 -7.48 13.04 15.97
N GLY A 249 -6.75 11.99 15.58
CA GLY A 249 -6.62 10.74 16.34
C GLY A 249 -7.82 9.80 16.22
N HIS A 250 -8.75 10.06 15.30
CA HIS A 250 -9.90 9.18 15.04
C HIS A 250 -9.47 7.91 14.27
N TRP A 251 -8.47 8.05 13.41
CA TRP A 251 -7.89 6.95 12.65
C TRP A 251 -6.45 6.68 13.05
N LEU A 252 -6.13 5.41 13.23
CA LEU A 252 -4.75 4.97 13.35
C LEU A 252 -4.16 4.82 11.95
N VAL A 253 -3.38 5.79 11.51
CA VAL A 253 -2.69 5.77 10.22
C VAL A 253 -1.19 5.79 10.46
N VAL A 254 -0.49 4.81 9.90
CA VAL A 254 0.97 4.67 10.08
C VAL A 254 1.75 5.60 9.13
N PRO A 255 3.02 5.96 9.47
CA PRO A 255 3.81 6.92 8.69
C PRO A 255 3.89 6.64 7.17
N PRO A 256 4.13 5.40 6.70
CA PRO A 256 4.14 5.12 5.27
C PRO A 256 2.83 5.49 4.57
N THR A 257 1.70 5.24 5.25
CA THR A 257 0.37 5.54 4.70
C THR A 257 0.16 7.05 4.61
N VAL A 258 0.51 7.83 5.66
CA VAL A 258 0.41 9.30 5.63
C VAL A 258 1.29 9.90 4.52
N TYR A 259 2.53 9.41 4.38
CA TYR A 259 3.45 9.85 3.32
C TYR A 259 2.85 9.65 1.92
N ASN A 260 2.32 8.47 1.65
CA ASN A 260 1.73 8.15 0.36
C ASN A 260 0.41 8.90 0.12
N LEU A 261 -0.42 9.10 1.15
CA LEU A 261 -1.61 9.96 1.06
C LEU A 261 -1.24 11.41 0.68
N THR A 262 -0.17 11.95 1.28
CA THR A 262 0.33 13.29 0.92
C THR A 262 0.79 13.34 -0.54
N SER A 263 1.45 12.28 -1.03
CA SER A 263 1.86 12.17 -2.43
C SER A 263 0.67 12.12 -3.39
N ILE A 264 -0.40 11.38 -3.04
CA ILE A 264 -1.65 11.35 -3.82
C ILE A 264 -2.29 12.74 -3.85
N ALA A 265 -2.42 13.40 -2.68
CA ALA A 265 -3.04 14.73 -2.55
C ALA A 265 -2.32 15.81 -3.36
N SER A 266 -1.03 15.62 -3.65
CA SER A 266 -0.21 16.57 -4.42
C SER A 266 -0.27 16.35 -5.93
N SER A 267 -0.99 15.33 -6.40
CA SER A 267 -1.07 14.98 -7.83
C SER A 267 -2.32 15.60 -8.47
N PRO A 268 -2.21 16.04 -9.74
CA PRO A 268 -3.34 16.71 -10.42
C PRO A 268 -4.50 15.76 -10.75
N SER A 269 -4.21 14.47 -11.00
CA SER A 269 -5.20 13.45 -11.34
C SER A 269 -4.73 12.06 -10.92
N ALA A 270 -5.64 11.10 -10.85
CA ALA A 270 -5.32 9.71 -10.58
C ALA A 270 -4.41 9.11 -11.67
N GLU A 271 -4.64 9.46 -12.94
CA GLU A 271 -3.83 9.02 -14.06
C GLU A 271 -2.39 9.55 -13.95
N GLU A 272 -2.21 10.84 -13.68
CA GLU A 272 -0.87 11.41 -13.48
C GLU A 272 -0.16 10.83 -12.25
N PHE A 273 -0.90 10.55 -11.18
CA PHE A 273 -0.34 9.89 -10.01
C PHE A 273 0.22 8.51 -10.33
N VAL A 274 -0.52 7.68 -11.09
CA VAL A 274 -0.12 6.31 -11.44
C VAL A 274 1.01 6.31 -12.48
N SER A 275 0.93 7.15 -13.51
CA SER A 275 1.91 7.21 -14.61
C SER A 275 3.23 7.89 -14.23
N SER A 276 3.27 8.64 -13.13
CA SER A 276 4.47 9.36 -12.69
C SER A 276 5.58 8.38 -12.33
N ARG A 277 6.72 8.51 -13.02
CA ARG A 277 7.93 7.77 -12.66
C ARG A 277 8.67 8.48 -11.54
N ARG A 278 8.96 7.73 -10.48
CA ARG A 278 9.65 8.23 -9.28
C ARG A 278 10.99 7.51 -9.13
N LYS A 279 12.03 8.26 -8.73
CA LYS A 279 13.28 7.64 -8.30
C LYS A 279 13.02 7.03 -6.92
N LEU A 280 13.04 5.70 -6.85
CA LEU A 280 12.81 4.98 -5.61
C LEU A 280 13.99 5.19 -4.66
N GLN A 281 13.67 5.49 -3.40
CA GLN A 281 14.60 5.46 -2.28
C GLN A 281 13.98 4.63 -1.17
N LYS A 282 14.81 3.81 -0.51
CA LYS A 282 14.34 3.06 0.66
C LYS A 282 14.22 3.97 1.85
N ILE A 283 13.02 4.10 2.39
CA ILE A 283 12.72 4.88 3.58
C ILE A 283 12.70 3.94 4.78
N MET A 284 13.60 4.17 5.71
CA MET A 284 13.64 3.47 7.00
C MET A 284 13.87 4.50 8.09
N PHE A 285 12.97 4.56 9.04
CA PHE A 285 13.14 5.44 10.19
C PHE A 285 14.21 4.93 11.15
N HIS A 286 15.03 5.86 11.58
CA HIS A 286 15.98 5.69 12.66
C HIS A 286 15.57 6.56 13.84
N PRO A 287 15.59 6.05 15.07
CA PRO A 287 15.32 6.86 16.23
C PRO A 287 16.49 7.80 16.50
N SER A 288 16.17 9.02 16.90
CA SER A 288 17.14 10.06 17.23
C SER A 288 16.67 10.85 18.45
N ARG A 289 17.61 11.29 19.29
CA ARG A 289 17.35 12.16 20.43
C ARG A 289 17.81 13.57 20.09
N LYS A 290 16.90 14.52 20.09
CA LYS A 290 17.19 15.95 19.90
C LYS A 290 17.92 16.55 21.10
N GLU A 291 18.52 17.71 20.94
CA GLU A 291 19.22 18.45 22.02
C GLU A 291 18.31 18.74 23.23
N ASN A 292 17.02 18.95 23.00
CA ASN A 292 16.01 19.16 24.04
C ASN A 292 15.56 17.85 24.74
N GLY A 293 16.13 16.69 24.38
CA GLY A 293 15.79 15.37 24.91
C GLY A 293 14.60 14.68 24.23
N GLU A 294 13.92 15.33 23.29
CA GLU A 294 12.81 14.74 22.54
C GLU A 294 13.30 13.60 21.63
N ILE A 295 12.59 12.47 21.67
CA ILE A 295 12.85 11.34 20.78
C ILE A 295 11.96 11.46 19.55
N VAL A 296 12.58 11.40 18.37
CA VAL A 296 11.92 11.42 17.07
C VAL A 296 12.37 10.22 16.24
N LEU A 297 11.54 9.84 15.27
CA LEU A 297 11.88 8.93 14.19
C LEU A 297 12.16 9.75 12.94
N GLN A 298 13.30 9.55 12.32
CA GLN A 298 13.73 10.32 11.16
C GLN A 298 14.37 9.47 10.09
N CYS A 299 14.25 9.91 8.84
CA CYS A 299 14.93 9.36 7.67
C CYS A 299 15.37 10.51 6.77
N GLN A 300 16.65 10.56 6.42
CA GLN A 300 17.17 11.51 5.44
C GLN A 300 17.13 10.86 4.06
N LEU A 301 16.39 11.45 3.14
CA LEU A 301 16.41 11.08 1.73
C LEU A 301 17.60 11.77 1.04
N ASP A 302 18.20 11.07 0.08
CA ASP A 302 19.19 11.67 -0.78
C ASP A 302 18.57 12.83 -1.56
N LYS A 303 19.28 13.95 -1.65
CA LYS A 303 18.83 15.04 -2.52
C LYS A 303 18.75 14.52 -3.95
N ALA A 304 17.63 14.75 -4.61
CA ALA A 304 17.54 14.52 -6.04
C ALA A 304 18.64 15.33 -6.73
N LYS A 305 19.57 14.61 -7.41
CA LYS A 305 20.58 15.25 -8.24
C LYS A 305 19.96 15.72 -9.54
#